data_54945adcba8d4665591b1dabe03f4ce4
#
_entry.id   54945adcba8d4665591b1dabe03f4ce4
#
_cell.length_a   1.000
_cell.length_b   1.000
_cell.length_c   1.000
_cell.angle_alpha   90.00
_cell.angle_beta   90.00
_cell.angle_gamma   90.00
#
_symmetry.space_group_name_H-M   'P 1'
#
loop_
_entity.id
_entity.type
_entity.pdbx_description
1 polymer ?
#
loop_
_entity_poly.entity_id
_entity_poly.type
_entity_poly.pdbx_seq_one_letter_code
_entity_poly.pdbx_strand_id
1 'polypeptide(L)'
;MDAEAMQAIYAPYVERTAITFEVEAPSVEEFRRRIRHTQEKYPWLVAERNGEVLGYAYLGEFKSRPAYAHSAETSIYVRMDAHGMGIGRALYVSLEEKAQAMGLLNLNACIAYTETADDYLTDASVRFHERMGYVRCAHFHQCARKFGHWYDMIWMEMLFERR
;
A
#
# COMPACT_ATOMS: atom_id res chain seq x y z
N MET A 1 16.08 -5.26 -8.71
CA MET A 1 14.73 -4.64 -8.64
C MET A 1 14.86 -3.16 -8.97
N ASP A 2 14.04 -2.66 -9.87
CA ASP A 2 14.15 -1.32 -10.44
C ASP A 2 13.57 -0.25 -9.52
N ALA A 3 14.39 0.28 -8.61
CA ALA A 3 13.99 1.32 -7.66
C ALA A 3 13.61 2.65 -8.35
N GLU A 4 14.23 2.95 -9.48
CA GLU A 4 13.93 4.17 -10.24
C GLU A 4 12.52 4.11 -10.84
N ALA A 5 12.14 2.99 -11.47
CA ALA A 5 10.81 2.79 -12.02
C ALA A 5 9.72 2.82 -10.93
N MET A 6 9.97 2.22 -9.77
CA MET A 6 9.01 2.23 -8.67
C MET A 6 8.91 3.60 -8.00
N GLN A 7 10.01 4.32 -7.83
CA GLN A 7 9.98 5.69 -7.33
C GLN A 7 9.20 6.59 -8.29
N ALA A 8 9.36 6.41 -9.61
CA ALA A 8 8.60 7.15 -10.62
C ALA A 8 7.09 6.85 -10.59
N ILE A 9 6.67 5.67 -10.12
CA ILE A 9 5.26 5.36 -9.85
C ILE A 9 4.77 6.07 -8.59
N TYR A 10 5.56 6.09 -7.54
CA TYR A 10 5.19 6.63 -6.22
C TYR A 10 5.18 8.16 -6.17
N ALA A 11 6.17 8.83 -6.77
CA ALA A 11 6.32 10.28 -6.70
C ALA A 11 5.06 11.07 -7.08
N PRO A 12 4.31 10.75 -8.15
CA PRO A 12 3.06 11.42 -8.47
C PRO A 12 2.00 11.32 -7.37
N TYR A 13 1.95 10.21 -6.63
CA TYR A 13 1.03 10.05 -5.50
C TYR A 13 1.37 10.99 -4.35
N VAL A 14 2.65 11.22 -4.11
CA VAL A 14 3.11 12.19 -3.10
C VAL A 14 2.79 13.62 -3.54
N GLU A 15 3.10 13.97 -4.78
CA GLU A 15 3.05 15.34 -5.29
C GLU A 15 1.65 15.82 -5.61
N ARG A 16 0.75 14.93 -6.04
CA ARG A 16 -0.55 15.30 -6.61
C ARG A 16 -1.76 14.72 -5.89
N THR A 17 -1.57 13.84 -4.90
CA THR A 17 -2.68 13.19 -4.20
C THR A 17 -2.48 13.20 -2.69
N ALA A 18 -3.58 12.96 -1.97
CA ALA A 18 -3.56 12.65 -0.54
C ALA A 18 -3.63 11.13 -0.25
N ILE A 19 -3.44 10.28 -1.25
CA ILE A 19 -3.39 8.82 -1.10
C ILE A 19 -2.23 8.40 -0.18
N THR A 20 -1.10 9.09 -0.28
CA THR A 20 -0.02 9.03 0.72
C THR A 20 0.06 10.36 1.44
N PHE A 21 0.40 10.34 2.73
CA PHE A 21 0.59 11.55 3.53
C PHE A 21 2.04 12.05 3.54
N GLU A 22 2.95 11.41 2.80
CA GLU A 22 4.24 12.04 2.51
C GLU A 22 4.00 13.33 1.71
N VAL A 23 4.76 14.38 2.04
CA VAL A 23 4.63 15.71 1.41
C VAL A 23 5.76 15.99 0.42
N GLU A 24 6.88 15.31 0.54
CA GLU A 24 8.02 15.37 -0.36
C GLU A 24 8.30 13.98 -0.92
N ALA A 25 8.43 13.88 -2.25
CA ALA A 25 8.76 12.61 -2.88
C ALA A 25 10.18 12.16 -2.46
N PRO A 26 10.37 10.91 -2.02
CA PRO A 26 11.68 10.40 -1.70
C PRO A 26 12.56 10.36 -2.95
N SER A 27 13.86 10.56 -2.78
CA SER A 27 14.83 10.34 -3.86
C SER A 27 14.86 8.87 -4.28
N VAL A 28 15.37 8.58 -5.47
CA VAL A 28 15.57 7.19 -5.93
C VAL A 28 16.44 6.41 -4.96
N GLU A 29 17.49 7.02 -4.41
CA GLU A 29 18.38 6.37 -3.44
C GLU A 29 17.69 6.05 -2.12
N GLU A 30 16.88 6.98 -1.59
CA GLU A 30 16.07 6.73 -0.41
C GLU A 30 15.02 5.63 -0.66
N PHE A 31 14.40 5.64 -1.84
CA PHE A 31 13.43 4.61 -2.22
C PHE A 31 14.11 3.23 -2.32
N ARG A 32 15.30 3.17 -2.90
CA ARG A 32 16.13 1.95 -2.96
C ARG A 32 16.46 1.42 -1.57
N ARG A 33 16.80 2.30 -0.65
CA ARG A 33 17.06 1.95 0.75
C ARG A 33 15.81 1.34 1.41
N ARG A 34 14.64 1.94 1.19
CA ARG A 34 13.34 1.43 1.71
C ARG A 34 13.06 0.02 1.18
N ILE A 35 13.26 -0.21 -0.11
CA ILE A 35 13.07 -1.53 -0.73
C ILE A 35 13.98 -2.56 -0.08
N ARG A 36 15.28 -2.28 0.03
CA ARG A 36 16.27 -3.20 0.62
C ARG A 36 15.92 -3.52 2.08
N HIS A 37 15.60 -2.53 2.86
CA HIS A 37 15.21 -2.71 4.25
C HIS A 37 13.97 -3.60 4.40
N THR A 38 12.94 -3.36 3.60
CA THR A 38 11.73 -4.19 3.58
C THR A 38 12.06 -5.64 3.22
N GLN A 39 12.90 -5.84 2.19
CA GLN A 39 13.26 -7.17 1.69
C GLN A 39 14.10 -8.01 2.66
N GLU A 40 14.64 -7.42 3.72
CA GLU A 40 15.32 -8.18 4.80
C GLU A 40 14.37 -9.18 5.47
N LYS A 41 13.07 -8.89 5.53
CA LYS A 41 12.06 -9.71 6.21
C LYS A 41 10.81 -9.99 5.38
N TYR A 42 10.45 -9.11 4.46
CA TYR A 42 9.15 -9.12 3.81
C TYR A 42 9.26 -9.13 2.29
N PRO A 43 8.29 -9.74 1.59
CA PRO A 43 8.24 -9.70 0.14
C PRO A 43 7.96 -8.30 -0.40
N TRP A 44 8.60 -7.99 -1.51
CA TRP A 44 8.33 -6.85 -2.36
C TRP A 44 8.08 -7.37 -3.78
N LEU A 45 6.88 -7.15 -4.30
CA LEU A 45 6.45 -7.65 -5.60
C LEU A 45 6.34 -6.53 -6.62
N VAL A 46 6.67 -6.84 -7.86
CA VAL A 46 6.59 -5.91 -8.99
C VAL A 46 5.71 -6.54 -10.06
N ALA A 47 4.78 -5.77 -10.61
CA ALA A 47 4.03 -6.13 -11.81
C ALA A 47 4.71 -5.50 -13.03
N GLU A 48 5.10 -6.33 -13.96
CA GLU A 48 5.79 -5.93 -15.17
C GLU A 48 5.05 -6.46 -16.41
N ARG A 49 5.00 -5.64 -17.45
CA ARG A 49 4.48 -6.03 -18.77
C ARG A 49 5.36 -5.44 -19.86
N ASN A 50 5.84 -6.30 -20.77
CA ASN A 50 6.70 -5.88 -21.88
C ASN A 50 7.96 -5.08 -21.46
N GLY A 51 8.55 -5.43 -20.30
CA GLY A 51 9.72 -4.74 -19.75
C GLY A 51 9.40 -3.46 -18.99
N GLU A 52 8.12 -3.07 -18.86
CA GLU A 52 7.70 -1.89 -18.12
C GLU A 52 7.12 -2.26 -16.75
N VAL A 53 7.56 -1.59 -15.70
CA VAL A 53 7.00 -1.70 -14.35
C VAL A 53 5.68 -0.92 -14.29
N LEU A 54 4.59 -1.61 -13.99
CA LEU A 54 3.25 -1.04 -13.94
C LEU A 54 2.72 -0.84 -12.52
N GLY A 55 3.32 -1.49 -11.55
CA GLY A 55 2.92 -1.38 -10.14
C GLY A 55 3.80 -2.24 -9.26
N TYR A 56 3.64 -2.04 -7.95
CA TYR A 56 4.32 -2.83 -6.94
C TYR A 56 3.46 -2.93 -5.68
N ALA A 57 3.72 -3.98 -4.91
CA ALA A 57 3.09 -4.18 -3.60
C ALA A 57 4.08 -4.85 -2.67
N TYR A 58 3.99 -4.56 -1.39
CA TYR A 58 4.88 -5.14 -0.39
C TYR A 58 4.21 -5.30 0.96
N LEU A 59 4.82 -6.15 1.78
CA LEU A 59 4.50 -6.25 3.19
C LEU A 59 5.55 -5.48 3.99
N GLY A 60 5.14 -4.98 5.13
CA GLY A 60 6.00 -4.35 6.10
C GLY A 60 5.61 -4.72 7.53
N GLU A 61 6.45 -4.33 8.47
CA GLU A 61 6.17 -4.55 9.88
C GLU A 61 4.92 -3.79 10.32
N PHE A 62 3.97 -4.50 10.93
CA PHE A 62 2.77 -3.84 11.48
C PHE A 62 3.10 -3.08 12.76
N LYS A 63 3.70 -3.76 13.73
CA LYS A 63 4.19 -3.20 14.99
C LYS A 63 5.46 -3.93 15.41
N SER A 64 6.36 -3.22 16.10
CA SER A 64 7.71 -3.72 16.41
C SER A 64 7.79 -4.77 17.51
N ARG A 65 6.77 -4.90 18.36
CA ARG A 65 6.80 -5.87 19.46
C ARG A 65 6.64 -7.30 18.93
N PRO A 66 7.38 -8.27 19.47
CA PRO A 66 7.37 -9.66 18.96
C PRO A 66 6.00 -10.35 18.93
N ALA A 67 5.08 -9.95 19.81
CA ALA A 67 3.72 -10.48 19.82
C ALA A 67 2.94 -10.20 18.52
N TYR A 68 3.35 -9.20 17.72
CA TYR A 68 2.75 -8.88 16.42
C TYR A 68 3.40 -9.64 15.24
N ALA A 69 4.25 -10.63 15.49
CA ALA A 69 5.01 -11.33 14.44
C ALA A 69 4.16 -12.01 13.36
N HIS A 70 2.88 -12.28 13.63
CA HIS A 70 1.95 -12.88 12.67
C HIS A 70 1.04 -11.85 11.96
N SER A 71 1.34 -10.56 12.13
CA SER A 71 0.66 -9.46 11.46
C SER A 71 1.63 -8.68 10.58
N ALA A 72 1.12 -8.14 9.48
CA ALA A 72 1.89 -7.27 8.60
C ALA A 72 1.04 -6.13 8.06
N GLU A 73 1.69 -5.06 7.64
CA GLU A 73 1.08 -3.98 6.88
C GLU A 73 1.24 -4.22 5.38
N THR A 74 0.20 -3.99 4.60
CA THR A 74 0.23 -4.08 3.13
C THR A 74 0.30 -2.70 2.51
N SER A 75 1.07 -2.57 1.44
CA SER A 75 1.12 -1.36 0.63
C SER A 75 1.10 -1.71 -0.85
N ILE A 76 0.42 -0.90 -1.64
CA ILE A 76 0.29 -1.10 -3.07
C ILE A 76 0.23 0.24 -3.81
N TYR A 77 0.96 0.35 -4.89
CA TYR A 77 0.90 1.48 -5.81
C TYR A 77 0.94 0.99 -7.24
N VAL A 78 -0.02 1.43 -8.03
CA VAL A 78 -0.12 1.12 -9.46
C VAL A 78 0.07 2.41 -10.24
N ARG A 79 0.82 2.36 -11.33
CA ARG A 79 1.00 3.52 -12.22
C ARG A 79 -0.36 4.12 -12.59
N MET A 80 -0.50 5.43 -12.52
CA MET A 80 -1.81 6.10 -12.63
C MET A 80 -2.52 5.81 -13.95
N ASP A 81 -1.79 5.63 -15.05
CA ASP A 81 -2.32 5.29 -16.36
C ASP A 81 -2.59 3.80 -16.58
N ALA A 82 -2.29 2.96 -15.58
CA ALA A 82 -2.48 1.52 -15.61
C ALA A 82 -3.59 1.01 -14.68
N HIS A 83 -4.39 1.91 -14.11
CA HIS A 83 -5.55 1.54 -13.31
C HIS A 83 -6.63 0.86 -14.17
N GLY A 84 -7.39 -0.04 -13.58
CA GLY A 84 -8.44 -0.79 -14.28
C GLY A 84 -7.96 -1.96 -15.14
N MET A 85 -6.67 -2.30 -15.11
CA MET A 85 -6.06 -3.39 -15.89
C MET A 85 -5.88 -4.69 -15.09
N GLY A 86 -6.39 -4.77 -13.86
CA GLY A 86 -6.25 -5.94 -13.00
C GLY A 86 -4.90 -6.08 -12.31
N ILE A 87 -4.01 -5.10 -12.42
CA ILE A 87 -2.65 -5.13 -11.85
C ILE A 87 -2.68 -5.18 -10.33
N GLY A 88 -3.50 -4.35 -9.69
CA GLY A 88 -3.63 -4.33 -8.23
C GLY A 88 -4.10 -5.67 -7.67
N ARG A 89 -5.11 -6.27 -8.32
CA ARG A 89 -5.60 -7.60 -7.94
C ARG A 89 -4.52 -8.66 -8.07
N ALA A 90 -3.80 -8.69 -9.18
CA ALA A 90 -2.72 -9.67 -9.41
C ALA A 90 -1.62 -9.54 -8.36
N LEU A 91 -1.21 -8.32 -8.04
CA LEU A 91 -0.22 -8.05 -6.99
C LEU A 91 -0.70 -8.54 -5.62
N TYR A 92 -1.92 -8.23 -5.23
CA TYR A 92 -2.44 -8.62 -3.92
C TYR A 92 -2.67 -10.13 -3.79
N VAL A 93 -3.16 -10.81 -4.83
CA VAL A 93 -3.30 -12.27 -4.81
C VAL A 93 -1.94 -12.92 -4.54
N SER A 94 -0.89 -12.52 -5.28
CA SER A 94 0.46 -13.05 -5.07
C SER A 94 1.06 -12.67 -3.71
N LEU A 95 0.75 -11.46 -3.22
CA LEU A 95 1.22 -11.00 -1.92
C LEU A 95 0.59 -11.79 -0.77
N GLU A 96 -0.71 -12.08 -0.87
CA GLU A 96 -1.46 -12.87 0.11
C GLU A 96 -0.97 -14.33 0.16
N GLU A 97 -0.68 -14.94 -1.00
CA GLU A 97 -0.06 -16.27 -1.06
C GLU A 97 1.27 -16.32 -0.32
N LYS A 98 2.12 -15.31 -0.53
CA LYS A 98 3.41 -15.20 0.17
C LYS A 98 3.23 -14.95 1.67
N ALA A 99 2.28 -14.10 2.05
CA ALA A 99 1.95 -13.85 3.45
C ALA A 99 1.53 -15.14 4.18
N GLN A 100 0.66 -15.93 3.57
CA GLN A 100 0.23 -17.22 4.13
C GLN A 100 1.39 -18.21 4.23
N ALA A 101 2.26 -18.27 3.22
CA ALA A 101 3.47 -19.10 3.25
C ALA A 101 4.44 -18.72 4.37
N MET A 102 4.46 -17.44 4.75
CA MET A 102 5.26 -16.92 5.89
C MET A 102 4.60 -17.18 7.26
N GLY A 103 3.37 -17.71 7.29
CA GLY A 103 2.62 -17.92 8.53
C GLY A 103 1.96 -16.66 9.07
N LEU A 104 1.81 -15.62 8.24
CA LEU A 104 1.05 -14.42 8.62
C LEU A 104 -0.45 -14.74 8.61
N LEU A 105 -1.17 -14.20 9.58
CA LEU A 105 -2.60 -14.43 9.78
C LEU A 105 -3.43 -13.16 9.64
N ASN A 106 -2.79 -11.99 9.77
CA ASN A 106 -3.47 -10.70 9.78
C ASN A 106 -2.71 -9.71 8.89
N LEU A 107 -3.36 -9.22 7.84
CA LEU A 107 -2.85 -8.18 6.97
C LEU A 107 -3.63 -6.88 7.17
N ASN A 108 -2.93 -5.76 7.23
CA ASN A 108 -3.51 -4.45 7.54
C ASN A 108 -3.11 -3.43 6.49
N ALA A 109 -4.10 -2.78 5.88
CA ALA A 109 -3.91 -1.67 4.97
C ALA A 109 -4.26 -0.35 5.66
N CYS A 110 -3.30 0.58 5.69
CA CYS A 110 -3.51 1.94 6.17
C CYS A 110 -3.90 2.83 4.99
N ILE A 111 -5.09 3.40 5.01
CA ILE A 111 -5.69 4.08 3.86
C ILE A 111 -6.10 5.50 4.25
N ALA A 112 -5.61 6.49 3.50
CA ALA A 112 -6.11 7.86 3.59
C ALA A 112 -7.60 7.89 3.22
N TYR A 113 -8.39 8.61 4.00
CA TYR A 113 -9.84 8.62 3.86
C TYR A 113 -10.43 10.02 3.97
N THR A 114 -11.46 10.26 3.16
CA THR A 114 -12.35 11.42 3.28
C THR A 114 -13.79 10.97 3.02
N GLU A 115 -14.74 11.52 3.74
CA GLU A 115 -16.17 11.24 3.52
C GLU A 115 -16.67 11.82 2.20
N THR A 116 -16.10 12.95 1.81
CA THR A 116 -16.43 13.63 0.55
C THR A 116 -15.18 13.69 -0.33
N ALA A 117 -15.25 13.08 -1.50
CA ALA A 117 -14.17 13.12 -2.48
C ALA A 117 -13.83 14.57 -2.87
N ASP A 118 -12.53 14.83 -3.02
CA ASP A 118 -12.00 16.08 -3.54
C ASP A 118 -11.04 15.85 -4.71
N ASP A 119 -10.32 16.89 -5.15
CA ASP A 119 -9.39 16.79 -6.28
C ASP A 119 -8.16 15.92 -5.97
N TYR A 120 -7.90 15.60 -4.69
CA TYR A 120 -6.71 14.89 -4.24
C TYR A 120 -6.98 13.49 -3.75
N LEU A 121 -8.20 13.17 -3.34
CA LEU A 121 -8.55 11.90 -2.72
C LEU A 121 -9.98 11.47 -3.05
N THR A 122 -10.13 10.22 -3.47
CA THR A 122 -11.40 9.53 -3.67
C THR A 122 -11.47 8.29 -2.76
N ASP A 123 -12.56 7.54 -2.84
CA ASP A 123 -12.73 6.27 -2.14
C ASP A 123 -12.21 5.05 -2.94
N ALA A 124 -11.49 5.28 -4.04
CA ALA A 124 -11.06 4.21 -4.94
C ALA A 124 -10.24 3.11 -4.25
N SER A 125 -9.31 3.49 -3.35
CA SER A 125 -8.51 2.53 -2.59
C SER A 125 -9.37 1.74 -1.60
N VAL A 126 -10.32 2.37 -0.93
CA VAL A 126 -11.26 1.69 -0.03
C VAL A 126 -12.05 0.63 -0.79
N ARG A 127 -12.65 1.00 -1.92
CA ARG A 127 -13.41 0.07 -2.77
C ARG A 127 -12.55 -1.07 -3.31
N PHE A 128 -11.32 -0.79 -3.68
CA PHE A 128 -10.37 -1.83 -4.10
C PHE A 128 -10.13 -2.85 -2.98
N HIS A 129 -9.85 -2.39 -1.76
CA HIS A 129 -9.60 -3.27 -0.62
C HIS A 129 -10.86 -4.05 -0.22
N GLU A 130 -12.04 -3.45 -0.28
CA GLU A 130 -13.33 -4.15 -0.07
C GLU A 130 -13.51 -5.29 -1.08
N ARG A 131 -13.23 -5.05 -2.36
CA ARG A 131 -13.29 -6.10 -3.40
C ARG A 131 -12.27 -7.22 -3.19
N MET A 132 -11.13 -6.90 -2.56
CA MET A 132 -10.12 -7.89 -2.18
C MET A 132 -10.47 -8.65 -0.90
N GLY A 133 -11.57 -8.29 -0.23
CA GLY A 133 -12.04 -8.97 0.98
C GLY A 133 -11.56 -8.35 2.29
N TYR A 134 -10.93 -7.18 2.25
CA TYR A 134 -10.55 -6.43 3.45
C TYR A 134 -11.79 -5.78 4.08
N VAL A 135 -11.79 -5.71 5.40
CA VAL A 135 -12.87 -5.14 6.20
C VAL A 135 -12.33 -3.95 7.00
N ARG A 136 -13.07 -2.85 7.03
CA ARG A 136 -12.72 -1.68 7.83
C ARG A 136 -12.75 -2.03 9.32
N CYS A 137 -11.67 -1.73 10.06
CA CYS A 137 -11.53 -2.06 11.47
C CYS A 137 -11.17 -0.88 12.38
N ALA A 138 -10.68 0.23 11.82
CA ALA A 138 -10.39 1.44 12.60
C ALA A 138 -10.55 2.70 11.73
N HIS A 139 -10.85 3.82 12.40
CA HIS A 139 -11.02 5.12 11.75
C HIS A 139 -10.48 6.22 12.67
N PHE A 140 -9.53 7.01 12.16
CA PHE A 140 -8.96 8.18 12.84
C PHE A 140 -9.36 9.43 12.08
N HIS A 141 -10.02 10.36 12.78
CA HIS A 141 -10.59 11.56 12.19
C HIS A 141 -9.59 12.71 12.19
N GLN A 142 -9.49 13.43 11.07
CA GLN A 142 -8.67 14.65 10.91
C GLN A 142 -7.24 14.50 11.45
N CYS A 143 -6.65 13.33 11.23
CA CYS A 143 -5.33 12.98 11.75
C CYS A 143 -4.17 13.44 10.86
N ALA A 144 -4.45 13.89 9.63
CA ALA A 144 -3.44 14.38 8.70
C ALA A 144 -3.93 15.62 7.94
N ARG A 145 -2.97 16.46 7.55
CA ARG A 145 -3.27 17.64 6.74
C ARG A 145 -2.34 17.69 5.54
N LYS A 146 -2.92 17.84 4.36
CA LYS A 146 -2.18 17.93 3.09
C LYS A 146 -2.94 18.81 2.10
N PHE A 147 -2.25 19.61 1.29
CA PHE A 147 -2.84 20.57 0.35
C PHE A 147 -3.84 21.54 1.01
N GLY A 148 -3.65 21.88 2.28
CA GLY A 148 -4.57 22.74 3.03
C GLY A 148 -5.86 22.07 3.49
N HIS A 149 -6.05 20.77 3.24
CA HIS A 149 -7.22 19.97 3.63
C HIS A 149 -6.89 19.01 4.77
N TRP A 150 -7.86 18.78 5.66
CA TRP A 150 -7.80 17.75 6.69
C TRP A 150 -8.32 16.43 6.13
N TYR A 151 -7.61 15.35 6.44
CA TYR A 151 -7.95 13.99 6.03
C TYR A 151 -8.00 13.05 7.22
N ASP A 152 -8.85 12.04 7.10
CA ASP A 152 -8.93 10.92 8.01
C ASP A 152 -7.98 9.80 7.55
N MET A 153 -7.80 8.82 8.39
CA MET A 153 -7.10 7.59 8.06
C MET A 153 -7.92 6.41 8.59
N ILE A 154 -8.10 5.40 7.75
CA ILE A 154 -8.72 4.15 8.15
C ILE A 154 -7.74 2.99 8.06
N TRP A 155 -7.97 1.96 8.87
CA TRP A 155 -7.35 0.66 8.71
C TRP A 155 -8.38 -0.31 8.16
N MET A 156 -7.95 -1.10 7.19
CA MET A 156 -8.71 -2.25 6.69
C MET A 156 -7.88 -3.51 6.87
N GLU A 157 -8.49 -4.58 7.33
CA GLU A 157 -7.78 -5.82 7.64
C GLU A 157 -8.32 -7.01 6.87
N MET A 158 -7.44 -7.98 6.64
CA MET A 158 -7.75 -9.31 6.16
C MET A 158 -7.23 -10.34 7.15
N LEU A 159 -8.09 -11.26 7.56
CA LEU A 159 -7.73 -12.39 8.42
C LEU A 159 -7.69 -13.67 7.60
N PHE A 160 -6.59 -14.40 7.72
CA PHE A 160 -6.50 -15.77 7.23
C PHE A 160 -6.91 -16.75 8.31
N GLU A 161 -7.54 -17.86 7.92
CA GLU A 161 -7.92 -18.91 8.87
C GLU A 161 -6.67 -19.55 9.49
N ARG A 162 -6.74 -19.81 10.80
CA ARG A 162 -5.71 -20.60 11.50
C ARG A 162 -5.76 -22.04 10.98
N ARG A 163 -4.66 -22.55 10.50
CA ARG A 163 -4.48 -23.95 10.14
C ARG A 163 -4.07 -24.75 11.37
#